data_3e4fdf05aaabc8eccb18446d8d6a6e78
#
_entry.id   3e4fdf05aaabc8eccb18446d8d6a6e78
#
_cell.length_a   1.000
_cell.length_b   1.000
_cell.length_c   1.000
_cell.angle_alpha   90.00
_cell.angle_beta   90.00
_cell.angle_gamma   90.00
#
_symmetry.space_group_name_H-M   'P 1'
#
loop_
_entity.id
_entity.type
_entity.pdbx_description
1 polymer ?
#
loop_
_entity_poly.entity_id
_entity_poly.type
_entity_poly.pdbx_seq_one_letter_code
_entity_poly.pdbx_strand_id
1 'polypeptide(L)'
;YRFKIYICQEHFYVDVMGRKFSAEGVMHIYQRTISGFNLFYSLEDFLVFYTIVSIQARKFGIYLLGMCMMVDHVHLLASAANLMQMAGFISAYTSLYVREFNTHTGRTGPLFEPLYGSAMKMEMKKIRSAIIYMFNNAVEKRLCPKAEDYRWNFLKYYNPEKTRAIRRKKDLSRRLQRALKITDNAYESGEHLRYALLKRLYKGLDSQERELLTDYIITLYFPFRKDISCQYFKSYQDMVTAVNSNTG
;
A
#
# COMPACT_ATOMS: atom_id res chain seq x y z
N TYR A 1 -28.56 9.90 9.50
CA TYR A 1 -27.95 9.06 8.45
C TYR A 1 -29.01 8.06 7.96
N ARG A 2 -29.40 8.15 6.66
CA ARG A 2 -30.36 7.20 6.06
C ARG A 2 -29.55 6.06 5.42
N PHE A 3 -29.65 4.86 5.96
CA PHE A 3 -29.19 3.64 5.29
C PHE A 3 -30.26 3.18 4.29
N LYS A 4 -29.87 2.97 3.04
CA LYS A 4 -30.71 2.24 2.08
C LYS A 4 -30.08 0.86 1.86
N ILE A 5 -30.79 -0.18 2.27
CA ILE A 5 -30.43 -1.58 2.02
C ILE A 5 -31.21 -2.02 0.79
N TYR A 6 -30.53 -2.41 -0.26
CA TYR A 6 -31.12 -3.07 -1.42
C TYR A 6 -30.78 -4.55 -1.38
N ILE A 7 -31.80 -5.38 -1.36
CA ILE A 7 -31.67 -6.84 -1.47
C ILE A 7 -31.96 -7.18 -2.94
N CYS A 8 -30.93 -7.52 -3.71
CA CYS A 8 -31.09 -8.25 -4.96
C CYS A 8 -30.82 -9.73 -4.68
N GLN A 9 -31.55 -10.64 -5.31
CA GLN A 9 -31.59 -12.08 -4.96
C GLN A 9 -30.25 -12.83 -4.91
N GLU A 10 -29.13 -12.20 -5.28
CA GLU A 10 -27.79 -12.81 -5.29
C GLU A 10 -26.68 -12.01 -4.59
N HIS A 11 -26.88 -10.73 -4.22
CA HIS A 11 -25.80 -9.94 -3.61
C HIS A 11 -26.34 -8.87 -2.64
N PHE A 12 -25.73 -8.80 -1.44
CA PHE A 12 -25.98 -7.71 -0.49
C PHE A 12 -25.18 -6.47 -0.85
N TYR A 13 -25.88 -5.39 -1.19
CA TYR A 13 -25.27 -4.07 -1.37
C TYR A 13 -25.72 -3.14 -0.24
N VAL A 14 -24.76 -2.52 0.44
CA VAL A 14 -25.03 -1.44 1.40
C VAL A 14 -24.61 -0.13 0.77
N ASP A 15 -25.57 0.78 0.56
CA ASP A 15 -25.28 2.15 0.11
C ASP A 15 -25.20 3.07 1.34
N VAL A 16 -23.99 3.50 1.66
CA VAL A 16 -23.76 4.52 2.67
C VAL A 16 -23.14 5.73 1.97
N MET A 17 -23.88 6.81 1.89
CA MET A 17 -23.47 8.05 1.20
C MET A 17 -23.22 7.86 -0.32
N GLY A 18 -24.01 7.00 -1.01
CA GLY A 18 -23.88 6.74 -2.45
C GLY A 18 -22.72 5.79 -2.81
N ARG A 19 -22.09 5.12 -1.85
CA ARG A 19 -21.00 4.16 -2.10
C ARG A 19 -21.51 2.73 -2.10
N LYS A 20 -21.30 2.04 -3.22
CA LYS A 20 -21.60 0.62 -3.36
C LYS A 20 -20.50 -0.19 -2.66
N PHE A 21 -20.89 -1.15 -1.84
CA PHE A 21 -19.99 -2.12 -1.21
C PHE A 21 -20.51 -3.54 -1.41
N SER A 22 -19.60 -4.49 -1.65
CA SER A 22 -19.86 -5.92 -1.65
C SER A 22 -18.67 -6.65 -1.03
N ALA A 23 -18.92 -7.61 -0.15
CA ALA A 23 -17.88 -8.45 0.45
C ALA A 23 -17.16 -9.36 -0.57
N GLU A 24 -17.81 -9.68 -1.68
CA GLU A 24 -17.27 -10.52 -2.77
C GLU A 24 -16.41 -9.73 -3.76
N GLY A 25 -16.42 -8.40 -3.68
CA GLY A 25 -15.73 -7.53 -4.61
C GLY A 25 -14.43 -6.96 -4.06
N VAL A 26 -13.75 -6.25 -4.95
CA VAL A 26 -12.54 -5.48 -4.63
C VAL A 26 -12.87 -4.00 -4.76
N MET A 27 -12.63 -3.25 -3.70
CA MET A 27 -12.77 -1.80 -3.71
C MET A 27 -11.46 -1.15 -4.16
N HIS A 28 -11.53 -0.34 -5.21
CA HIS A 28 -10.47 0.59 -5.57
C HIS A 28 -10.67 1.87 -4.78
N ILE A 29 -9.76 2.16 -3.88
CA ILE A 29 -9.75 3.34 -3.02
C ILE A 29 -8.73 4.32 -3.59
N TYR A 30 -9.08 5.59 -3.57
CA TYR A 30 -8.25 6.67 -4.06
C TYR A 30 -8.32 7.87 -3.12
N GLN A 31 -7.16 8.35 -2.64
CA GLN A 31 -7.07 9.50 -1.74
C GLN A 31 -6.06 10.52 -2.25
N ARG A 32 -6.47 11.79 -2.26
CA ARG A 32 -5.63 12.95 -2.58
C ARG A 32 -5.37 13.79 -1.34
N THR A 33 -4.32 14.60 -1.43
CA THR A 33 -4.08 15.67 -0.47
C THR A 33 -4.97 16.87 -0.74
N ILE A 34 -5.23 17.62 0.33
CA ILE A 34 -5.89 18.93 0.23
C ILE A 34 -4.95 19.88 -0.54
N SER A 35 -5.56 20.70 -1.41
CA SER A 35 -4.88 21.81 -2.10
C SER A 35 -3.64 21.42 -2.93
N GLY A 36 -3.53 20.15 -3.36
CA GLY A 36 -2.45 19.69 -4.22
C GLY A 36 -1.06 19.60 -3.55
N PHE A 37 -0.99 19.55 -2.21
CA PHE A 37 0.26 19.28 -1.52
C PHE A 37 0.80 17.90 -1.85
N ASN A 38 2.10 17.74 -1.83
CA ASN A 38 2.70 16.42 -1.87
C ASN A 38 2.39 15.66 -0.57
N LEU A 39 2.11 14.37 -0.71
CA LEU A 39 1.92 13.46 0.41
C LEU A 39 3.26 12.90 0.91
N PHE A 40 4.21 12.76 -0.02
CA PHE A 40 5.51 12.17 0.23
C PHE A 40 6.63 13.06 -0.32
N TYR A 41 7.46 13.59 0.57
CA TYR A 41 8.64 14.42 0.27
C TYR A 41 9.95 13.66 0.47
N SER A 42 9.93 12.58 1.26
CA SER A 42 11.11 11.84 1.68
C SER A 42 10.86 10.34 1.65
N LEU A 43 11.94 9.55 1.70
CA LEU A 43 11.87 8.10 1.89
C LEU A 43 11.10 7.73 3.17
N GLU A 44 11.31 8.50 4.22
CA GLU A 44 10.67 8.29 5.51
C GLU A 44 9.16 8.45 5.42
N ASP A 45 8.64 9.43 4.66
CA ASP A 45 7.19 9.61 4.46
C ASP A 45 6.56 8.37 3.82
N PHE A 46 7.18 7.85 2.77
CA PHE A 46 6.74 6.62 2.12
C PHE A 46 6.73 5.43 3.09
N LEU A 47 7.80 5.24 3.86
CA LEU A 47 7.91 4.09 4.77
C LEU A 47 6.97 4.20 5.97
N VAL A 48 6.77 5.41 6.53
CA VAL A 48 5.80 5.63 7.61
C VAL A 48 4.40 5.29 7.12
N PHE A 49 3.98 5.85 5.98
CA PHE A 49 2.65 5.57 5.40
C PHE A 49 2.47 4.07 5.11
N TYR A 50 3.45 3.48 4.41
CA TYR A 50 3.42 2.07 4.03
C TYR A 50 3.28 1.14 5.23
N THR A 51 4.09 1.34 6.28
CA THR A 51 4.06 0.48 7.47
C THR A 51 2.79 0.69 8.30
N ILE A 52 2.23 1.91 8.33
CA ILE A 52 0.92 2.19 8.92
C ILE A 52 -0.17 1.40 8.20
N VAL A 53 -0.27 1.52 6.86
CA VAL A 53 -1.26 0.78 6.05
C VAL A 53 -1.13 -0.73 6.28
N SER A 54 0.10 -1.24 6.29
CA SER A 54 0.39 -2.66 6.51
C SER A 54 -0.13 -3.16 7.86
N ILE A 55 0.19 -2.45 8.95
CA ILE A 55 -0.24 -2.83 10.31
C ILE A 55 -1.76 -2.67 10.46
N GLN A 56 -2.35 -1.60 9.92
CA GLN A 56 -3.80 -1.41 10.01
C GLN A 56 -4.56 -2.44 9.16
N ALA A 57 -4.07 -2.79 7.98
CA ALA A 57 -4.68 -3.87 7.18
C ALA A 57 -4.75 -5.19 7.97
N ARG A 58 -3.65 -5.55 8.66
CA ARG A 58 -3.62 -6.74 9.52
C ARG A 58 -4.59 -6.64 10.71
N LYS A 59 -4.63 -5.48 11.38
CA LYS A 59 -5.52 -5.25 12.54
C LYS A 59 -7.01 -5.31 12.18
N PHE A 60 -7.36 -4.78 11.02
CA PHE A 60 -8.74 -4.76 10.54
C PHE A 60 -9.09 -5.99 9.69
N GLY A 61 -8.19 -6.95 9.48
CA GLY A 61 -8.45 -8.12 8.64
C GLY A 61 -8.74 -7.76 7.18
N ILE A 62 -8.12 -6.71 6.65
CA ILE A 62 -8.27 -6.27 5.27
C ILE A 62 -7.38 -7.09 4.35
N TYR A 63 -7.93 -7.57 3.26
CA TYR A 63 -7.16 -8.21 2.20
C TYR A 63 -6.75 -7.17 1.16
N LEU A 64 -5.46 -6.79 1.17
CA LEU A 64 -4.90 -5.89 0.17
C LEU A 64 -4.42 -6.68 -1.06
N LEU A 65 -4.91 -6.29 -2.24
CA LEU A 65 -4.44 -6.82 -3.52
C LEU A 65 -3.25 -6.02 -4.03
N GLY A 66 -3.19 -4.72 -3.73
CA GLY A 66 -2.10 -3.86 -4.11
C GLY A 66 -2.28 -2.43 -3.67
N MET A 67 -1.21 -1.67 -3.81
CA MET A 67 -1.15 -0.24 -3.52
C MET A 67 -0.18 0.42 -4.49
N CYS A 68 -0.50 1.64 -4.91
CA CYS A 68 0.44 2.53 -5.59
C CYS A 68 0.45 3.88 -4.87
N MET A 69 1.63 4.27 -4.41
CA MET A 69 1.86 5.53 -3.68
C MET A 69 2.51 6.51 -4.63
N MET A 70 1.74 7.49 -5.10
CA MET A 70 2.22 8.62 -5.92
C MET A 70 2.57 9.79 -4.99
N VAL A 71 3.27 10.79 -5.51
CA VAL A 71 3.78 11.89 -4.68
C VAL A 71 2.65 12.66 -3.97
N ASP A 72 1.48 12.82 -4.60
CA ASP A 72 0.34 13.63 -4.16
C ASP A 72 -0.92 12.82 -3.85
N HIS A 73 -0.93 11.50 -4.12
CA HIS A 73 -2.08 10.64 -3.91
C HIS A 73 -1.71 9.16 -3.77
N VAL A 74 -2.66 8.38 -3.31
CA VAL A 74 -2.51 6.93 -3.18
C VAL A 74 -3.69 6.19 -3.78
N HIS A 75 -3.39 5.03 -4.37
CA HIS A 75 -4.36 4.04 -4.80
C HIS A 75 -4.20 2.76 -3.98
N LEU A 76 -5.32 2.18 -3.53
CA LEU A 76 -5.35 0.87 -2.90
C LEU A 76 -6.42 0.00 -3.58
N LEU A 77 -6.13 -1.28 -3.73
CA LEU A 77 -7.11 -2.31 -4.08
C LEU A 77 -7.26 -3.23 -2.87
N ALA A 78 -8.46 -3.26 -2.30
CA ALA A 78 -8.72 -3.94 -1.05
C ALA A 78 -10.09 -4.64 -1.03
N SER A 79 -10.19 -5.75 -0.30
CA SER A 79 -11.46 -6.38 0.05
C SER A 79 -11.58 -6.53 1.56
N ALA A 80 -12.83 -6.55 2.05
CA ALA A 80 -13.19 -6.67 3.46
C ALA A 80 -14.47 -7.48 3.60
N ALA A 81 -14.74 -8.04 4.76
CA ALA A 81 -15.97 -8.78 5.02
C ALA A 81 -17.21 -7.87 5.07
N ASN A 82 -17.05 -6.58 5.43
CA ASN A 82 -18.14 -5.62 5.46
C ASN A 82 -17.65 -4.17 5.33
N LEU A 83 -18.58 -3.26 5.06
CA LEU A 83 -18.30 -1.84 4.88
C LEU A 83 -17.72 -1.17 6.13
N MET A 84 -18.18 -1.53 7.32
CA MET A 84 -17.69 -0.96 8.58
C MET A 84 -16.22 -1.26 8.81
N GLN A 85 -15.80 -2.49 8.50
CA GLN A 85 -14.41 -2.92 8.54
C GLN A 85 -13.53 -2.11 7.56
N MET A 86 -14.00 -1.93 6.33
CA MET A 86 -13.31 -1.11 5.33
C MET A 86 -13.22 0.36 5.76
N ALA A 87 -14.31 0.95 6.23
CA ALA A 87 -14.34 2.34 6.69
C ALA A 87 -13.44 2.55 7.92
N GLY A 88 -13.47 1.62 8.87
CA GLY A 88 -12.58 1.62 10.04
C GLY A 88 -11.10 1.57 9.65
N PHE A 89 -10.74 0.71 8.73
CA PHE A 89 -9.38 0.63 8.18
C PHE A 89 -8.93 1.96 7.55
N ILE A 90 -9.76 2.53 6.65
CA ILE A 90 -9.43 3.79 5.96
C ILE A 90 -9.27 4.92 6.97
N SER A 91 -10.20 5.05 7.92
CA SER A 91 -10.13 6.06 8.97
C SER A 91 -8.88 5.90 9.84
N ALA A 92 -8.54 4.66 10.21
CA ALA A 92 -7.41 4.37 11.08
C ALA A 92 -6.07 4.72 10.44
N TYR A 93 -5.80 4.25 9.21
CA TYR A 93 -4.51 4.56 8.58
C TYR A 93 -4.38 6.04 8.21
N THR A 94 -5.48 6.67 7.76
CA THR A 94 -5.50 8.10 7.40
C THR A 94 -5.20 8.97 8.63
N SER A 95 -5.94 8.76 9.72
CA SER A 95 -5.78 9.54 10.96
C SER A 95 -4.39 9.35 11.58
N LEU A 96 -3.88 8.10 11.56
CA LEU A 96 -2.59 7.79 12.13
C LEU A 96 -1.45 8.45 11.32
N TYR A 97 -1.51 8.38 9.98
CA TYR A 97 -0.51 9.02 9.14
C TYR A 97 -0.53 10.55 9.27
N VAL A 98 -1.72 11.17 9.25
CA VAL A 98 -1.87 12.62 9.46
C VAL A 98 -1.22 13.05 10.77
N ARG A 99 -1.44 12.31 11.85
CA ARG A 99 -0.83 12.59 13.15
C ARG A 99 0.69 12.48 13.12
N GLU A 100 1.24 11.39 12.56
CA GLU A 100 2.68 11.17 12.44
C GLU A 100 3.33 12.27 11.58
N PHE A 101 2.74 12.57 10.42
CA PHE A 101 3.23 13.59 9.50
C PHE A 101 3.21 15.00 10.11
N ASN A 102 2.08 15.39 10.71
CA ASN A 102 1.93 16.70 11.34
C ASN A 102 2.90 16.86 12.51
N THR A 103 3.06 15.82 13.34
CA THR A 103 4.04 15.85 14.45
C THR A 103 5.47 15.99 13.92
N HIS A 104 5.81 15.31 12.84
CA HIS A 104 7.15 15.37 12.24
C HIS A 104 7.45 16.71 11.59
N THR A 105 6.48 17.31 10.92
CA THR A 105 6.67 18.55 10.12
C THR A 105 6.31 19.84 10.88
N GLY A 106 5.77 19.73 12.09
CA GLY A 106 5.24 20.88 12.84
C GLY A 106 3.94 21.45 12.26
N ARG A 107 3.29 20.71 11.36
CA ARG A 107 2.04 21.10 10.70
C ARG A 107 0.85 20.77 11.58
N THR A 108 -0.29 21.46 11.33
CA THR A 108 -1.59 21.17 11.96
C THR A 108 -2.68 21.02 10.90
N GLY A 109 -3.79 20.41 11.28
CA GLY A 109 -4.97 20.26 10.43
C GLY A 109 -4.93 19.04 9.49
N PRO A 110 -5.94 18.88 8.65
CA PRO A 110 -6.08 17.73 7.77
C PRO A 110 -5.03 17.74 6.64
N LEU A 111 -4.65 16.58 6.16
CA LEU A 111 -3.71 16.38 5.06
C LEU A 111 -4.44 15.85 3.80
N PHE A 112 -5.42 14.99 3.99
CA PHE A 112 -6.21 14.41 2.91
C PHE A 112 -7.51 15.18 2.68
N GLU A 113 -8.02 15.14 1.44
CA GLU A 113 -9.37 15.56 1.14
C GLU A 113 -10.38 14.84 2.05
N PRO A 114 -11.48 15.50 2.45
CA PRO A 114 -12.45 14.94 3.40
C PRO A 114 -13.08 13.62 2.93
N LEU A 115 -13.21 13.45 1.61
CA LEU A 115 -13.81 12.28 1.00
C LEU A 115 -12.80 11.56 0.12
N TYR A 116 -12.58 10.27 0.39
CA TYR A 116 -11.84 9.41 -0.54
C TYR A 116 -12.74 8.97 -1.70
N GLY A 117 -12.17 8.86 -2.90
CA GLY A 117 -12.85 8.21 -4.03
C GLY A 117 -12.86 6.69 -3.84
N SER A 118 -13.94 6.03 -4.27
CA SER A 118 -14.00 4.58 -4.28
C SER A 118 -14.83 4.04 -5.44
N ALA A 119 -14.39 2.90 -5.99
CA ALA A 119 -15.10 2.19 -7.04
C ALA A 119 -15.04 0.68 -6.78
N MET A 120 -16.22 0.05 -6.68
CA MET A 120 -16.35 -1.39 -6.49
C MET A 120 -16.11 -2.15 -7.79
N LYS A 121 -15.31 -3.20 -7.74
CA LYS A 121 -14.99 -4.10 -8.86
C LYS A 121 -15.49 -5.51 -8.49
N MET A 122 -16.47 -6.01 -9.24
CA MET A 122 -17.11 -7.32 -8.96
C MET A 122 -16.63 -8.41 -9.90
N GLU A 123 -16.39 -8.08 -11.16
CA GLU A 123 -16.04 -9.04 -12.19
C GLU A 123 -14.53 -9.25 -12.27
N MET A 124 -14.09 -10.48 -12.48
CA MET A 124 -12.67 -10.84 -12.64
C MET A 124 -11.94 -9.95 -13.66
N LYS A 125 -12.58 -9.66 -14.80
CA LYS A 125 -12.04 -8.76 -15.82
C LYS A 125 -11.84 -7.34 -15.30
N LYS A 126 -12.79 -6.81 -14.55
CA LYS A 126 -12.70 -5.45 -13.96
C LYS A 126 -11.66 -5.37 -12.84
N ILE A 127 -11.52 -6.45 -12.05
CA ILE A 127 -10.47 -6.54 -11.02
C ILE A 127 -9.10 -6.59 -11.67
N ARG A 128 -8.91 -7.44 -12.68
CA ARG A 128 -7.66 -7.53 -13.46
C ARG A 128 -7.28 -6.18 -14.07
N SER A 129 -8.21 -5.49 -14.72
CA SER A 129 -7.98 -4.16 -15.28
C SER A 129 -7.59 -3.13 -14.21
N ALA A 130 -8.20 -3.19 -13.02
CA ALA A 130 -7.84 -2.31 -11.91
C ALA A 130 -6.45 -2.58 -11.36
N ILE A 131 -6.02 -3.85 -11.30
CA ILE A 131 -4.64 -4.24 -10.91
C ILE A 131 -3.65 -3.69 -11.93
N ILE A 132 -3.89 -3.88 -13.23
CA ILE A 132 -3.04 -3.37 -14.31
C ILE A 132 -2.92 -1.85 -14.22
N TYR A 133 -4.04 -1.14 -14.15
CA TYR A 133 -4.07 0.32 -14.03
C TYR A 133 -3.28 0.80 -12.81
N MET A 134 -3.48 0.19 -11.64
CA MET A 134 -2.80 0.58 -10.41
C MET A 134 -1.27 0.45 -10.52
N PHE A 135 -0.77 -0.67 -11.02
CA PHE A 135 0.67 -0.88 -11.17
C PHE A 135 1.29 -0.04 -12.29
N ASN A 136 0.51 0.26 -13.33
CA ASN A 136 0.98 1.06 -14.47
C ASN A 136 0.92 2.58 -14.22
N ASN A 137 0.29 3.04 -13.16
CA ASN A 137 0.07 4.46 -12.87
C ASN A 137 1.37 5.30 -12.94
N ALA A 138 2.49 4.78 -12.39
CA ALA A 138 3.77 5.47 -12.40
C ALA A 138 4.36 5.59 -13.83
N VAL A 139 4.15 4.59 -14.69
CA VAL A 139 4.59 4.61 -16.08
C VAL A 139 3.75 5.61 -16.89
N GLU A 140 2.43 5.60 -16.72
CA GLU A 140 1.53 6.58 -17.35
C GLU A 140 1.91 8.02 -16.98
N LYS A 141 2.38 8.24 -15.74
CA LYS A 141 2.90 9.53 -15.27
C LYS A 141 4.36 9.79 -15.63
N ARG A 142 4.99 8.91 -16.41
CA ARG A 142 6.39 9.00 -16.88
C ARG A 142 7.43 9.10 -15.74
N LEU A 143 7.13 8.50 -14.58
CA LEU A 143 8.06 8.45 -13.45
C LEU A 143 9.10 7.33 -13.60
N CYS A 144 8.81 6.32 -14.41
CA CYS A 144 9.71 5.21 -14.71
C CYS A 144 9.38 4.60 -16.08
N PRO A 145 10.33 3.92 -16.74
CA PRO A 145 10.09 3.27 -18.03
C PRO A 145 9.28 1.98 -17.92
N LYS A 146 9.36 1.27 -16.80
CA LYS A 146 8.64 0.01 -16.55
C LYS A 146 8.02 0.04 -15.16
N ALA A 147 6.90 -0.63 -14.99
CA ALA A 147 6.18 -0.63 -13.71
C ALA A 147 6.99 -1.22 -12.56
N GLU A 148 7.83 -2.24 -12.80
CA GLU A 148 8.70 -2.84 -11.77
C GLU A 148 9.80 -1.91 -11.28
N ASP A 149 10.13 -0.86 -12.02
CA ASP A 149 11.16 0.11 -11.64
C ASP A 149 10.64 1.12 -10.60
N TYR A 150 9.31 1.25 -10.49
CA TYR A 150 8.71 2.13 -9.48
C TYR A 150 8.52 1.37 -8.16
N ARG A 151 9.39 1.65 -7.18
CA ARG A 151 9.37 0.96 -5.88
C ARG A 151 8.01 1.00 -5.19
N TRP A 152 7.31 2.12 -5.27
CA TRP A 152 6.12 2.43 -4.47
C TRP A 152 4.80 1.96 -5.09
N ASN A 153 4.86 1.19 -6.17
CA ASN A 153 3.74 0.35 -6.61
C ASN A 153 3.86 -1.11 -6.12
N PHE A 154 5.02 -1.47 -5.56
CA PHE A 154 5.31 -2.77 -4.95
C PHE A 154 5.32 -3.97 -5.91
N LEU A 155 5.13 -3.80 -7.21
CA LEU A 155 5.02 -4.89 -8.18
C LEU A 155 6.22 -5.86 -8.10
N LYS A 156 7.44 -5.34 -8.01
CA LYS A 156 8.67 -6.15 -7.94
C LYS A 156 8.73 -7.08 -6.73
N TYR A 157 8.01 -6.75 -5.63
CA TYR A 157 8.03 -7.52 -4.38
C TYR A 157 7.03 -8.68 -4.36
N TYR A 158 6.16 -8.79 -5.37
CA TYR A 158 5.37 -10.00 -5.60
C TYR A 158 6.22 -11.16 -6.12
N ASN A 159 7.44 -10.90 -6.64
CA ASN A 159 8.37 -11.93 -7.06
C ASN A 159 8.98 -12.66 -5.84
N PRO A 160 8.70 -13.97 -5.63
CA PRO A 160 9.19 -14.71 -4.46
C PRO A 160 10.71 -14.82 -4.40
N GLU A 161 11.38 -14.87 -5.56
CA GLU A 161 12.84 -15.01 -5.63
C GLU A 161 13.55 -13.75 -5.15
N LYS A 162 13.07 -12.57 -5.58
CA LYS A 162 13.60 -11.28 -5.11
C LYS A 162 13.44 -11.12 -3.60
N THR A 163 12.29 -11.47 -3.06
CA THR A 163 12.04 -11.36 -1.62
C THR A 163 12.90 -12.33 -0.80
N ARG A 164 13.18 -13.54 -1.31
CA ARG A 164 14.13 -14.49 -0.67
C ARG A 164 15.56 -13.96 -0.72
N ALA A 165 16.00 -13.38 -1.84
CA ALA A 165 17.34 -12.83 -1.98
C ALA A 165 17.65 -11.72 -0.98
N ILE A 166 16.69 -10.81 -0.75
CA ILE A 166 16.80 -9.72 0.24
C ILE A 166 17.04 -10.29 1.64
N ARG A 167 16.32 -11.34 2.04
CA ARG A 167 16.42 -11.97 3.37
C ARG A 167 17.66 -12.85 3.57
N ARG A 168 18.36 -13.27 2.49
CA ARG A 168 19.49 -14.19 2.52
C ARG A 168 20.85 -13.52 2.39
N LYS A 169 20.93 -12.19 2.28
CA LYS A 169 22.22 -11.51 2.18
C LYS A 169 23.09 -11.82 3.40
N LYS A 170 24.31 -12.26 3.11
CA LYS A 170 25.38 -12.51 4.10
C LYS A 170 26.33 -11.31 4.12
N ASP A 171 27.21 -11.26 5.10
CA ASP A 171 28.27 -10.23 5.24
C ASP A 171 27.75 -8.81 5.43
N LEU A 172 26.70 -8.67 6.25
CA LEU A 172 26.11 -7.39 6.62
C LEU A 172 26.93 -6.71 7.73
N SER A 173 27.08 -5.38 7.65
CA SER A 173 27.71 -4.63 8.73
C SER A 173 26.95 -4.82 10.06
N ARG A 174 27.66 -4.69 11.18
CA ARG A 174 27.04 -4.76 12.53
C ARG A 174 25.91 -3.73 12.70
N ARG A 175 26.05 -2.57 12.04
CA ARG A 175 25.06 -1.50 12.09
C ARG A 175 23.78 -1.89 11.36
N LEU A 176 23.90 -2.42 10.16
CA LEU A 176 22.75 -2.91 9.39
C LEU A 176 22.06 -4.09 10.10
N GLN A 177 22.82 -5.07 10.61
CA GLN A 177 22.27 -6.19 11.38
C GLN A 177 21.43 -5.70 12.57
N ARG A 178 21.92 -4.68 13.30
CA ARG A 178 21.15 -4.07 14.40
C ARG A 178 19.87 -3.37 13.90
N ALA A 179 19.94 -2.65 12.77
CA ALA A 179 18.79 -2.01 12.18
C ALA A 179 17.72 -3.02 11.75
N LEU A 180 18.11 -4.13 11.12
CA LEU A 180 17.21 -5.22 10.75
C LEU A 180 16.52 -5.81 11.98
N LYS A 181 17.27 -6.13 13.04
CA LYS A 181 16.71 -6.69 14.28
C LYS A 181 15.70 -5.74 14.96
N ILE A 182 15.99 -4.44 14.98
CA ILE A 182 15.04 -3.45 15.53
C ILE A 182 13.76 -3.39 14.67
N THR A 183 13.91 -3.49 13.35
CA THR A 183 12.78 -3.53 12.42
C THR A 183 11.92 -4.79 12.63
N ASP A 184 12.55 -5.96 12.81
CA ASP A 184 11.84 -7.22 13.14
C ASP A 184 11.03 -7.09 14.43
N ASN A 185 11.65 -6.58 15.50
CA ASN A 185 10.97 -6.41 16.79
C ASN A 185 9.75 -5.46 16.67
N ALA A 186 9.86 -4.35 15.93
CA ALA A 186 8.74 -3.44 15.70
C ALA A 186 7.59 -4.13 14.95
N TYR A 187 7.91 -4.90 13.90
CA TYR A 187 6.92 -5.67 13.15
C TYR A 187 6.23 -6.75 14.00
N GLU A 188 6.99 -7.51 14.76
CA GLU A 188 6.48 -8.56 15.66
C GLU A 188 5.58 -7.99 16.75
N SER A 189 5.92 -6.80 17.28
CA SER A 189 5.08 -6.06 18.24
C SER A 189 3.84 -5.42 17.60
N GLY A 190 3.66 -5.55 16.28
CA GLY A 190 2.51 -4.96 15.57
C GLY A 190 2.57 -3.43 15.48
N GLU A 191 3.79 -2.88 15.49
CA GLU A 191 4.03 -1.44 15.40
C GLU A 191 4.43 -1.02 13.98
N HIS A 192 3.96 0.16 13.56
CA HIS A 192 4.49 0.84 12.37
C HIS A 192 5.79 1.56 12.68
N LEU A 193 6.59 1.84 11.66
CA LEU A 193 7.84 2.57 11.82
C LEU A 193 7.57 4.08 11.84
N ARG A 194 7.94 4.74 12.95
CA ARG A 194 7.80 6.19 13.12
C ARG A 194 9.01 6.94 12.56
N TYR A 195 8.85 8.22 12.24
CA TYR A 195 9.94 9.07 11.73
C TYR A 195 11.22 9.04 12.59
N ALA A 196 11.08 9.19 13.91
CA ALA A 196 12.22 9.15 14.82
C ALA A 196 12.96 7.80 14.79
N LEU A 197 12.22 6.69 14.66
CA LEU A 197 12.79 5.36 14.53
C LEU A 197 13.51 5.21 13.19
N LEU A 198 12.89 5.58 12.07
CA LEU A 198 13.50 5.51 10.74
C LEU A 198 14.80 6.33 10.70
N LYS A 199 14.78 7.59 11.17
CA LYS A 199 15.98 8.41 11.27
C LYS A 199 17.13 7.69 12.01
N ARG A 200 16.83 6.99 13.10
CA ARG A 200 17.80 6.20 13.86
C ARG A 200 18.28 4.96 13.09
N LEU A 201 17.40 4.24 12.42
CA LEU A 201 17.72 3.04 11.65
C LEU A 201 18.66 3.35 10.47
N TYR A 202 18.42 4.46 9.77
CA TYR A 202 19.20 4.85 8.60
C TYR A 202 20.49 5.62 8.92
N LYS A 203 20.69 6.01 10.19
CA LYS A 203 21.88 6.79 10.60
C LYS A 203 23.17 6.00 10.39
N GLY A 204 24.04 6.56 9.53
CA GLY A 204 25.38 6.03 9.25
C GLY A 204 25.41 4.74 8.45
N LEU A 205 24.32 4.39 7.76
CA LEU A 205 24.31 3.41 6.70
C LEU A 205 24.78 4.05 5.39
N ASP A 206 25.56 3.30 4.60
CA ASP A 206 25.90 3.72 3.25
C ASP A 206 24.71 3.56 2.27
N SER A 207 24.89 3.96 1.01
CA SER A 207 23.80 3.92 0.01
C SER A 207 23.29 2.51 -0.24
N GLN A 208 24.16 1.50 -0.29
CA GLN A 208 23.76 0.11 -0.55
C GLN A 208 23.02 -0.49 0.65
N GLU A 209 23.50 -0.21 1.86
CA GLU A 209 22.86 -0.61 3.10
C GLU A 209 21.48 0.04 3.29
N ARG A 210 21.35 1.34 2.91
CA ARG A 210 20.06 2.06 2.93
C ARG A 210 19.06 1.42 1.97
N GLU A 211 19.49 1.11 0.75
CA GLU A 211 18.66 0.40 -0.23
C GLU A 211 18.23 -0.98 0.29
N LEU A 212 19.16 -1.75 0.87
CA LEU A 212 18.88 -3.07 1.43
C LEU A 212 17.89 -2.99 2.60
N LEU A 213 18.09 -2.05 3.52
CA LEU A 213 17.17 -1.84 4.65
C LEU A 213 15.77 -1.44 4.16
N THR A 214 15.68 -0.56 3.15
CA THR A 214 14.41 -0.16 2.54
C THR A 214 13.67 -1.36 1.94
N ASP A 215 14.36 -2.16 1.13
CA ASP A 215 13.78 -3.36 0.52
C ASP A 215 13.43 -4.41 1.58
N TYR A 216 14.21 -4.51 2.65
CA TYR A 216 13.92 -5.38 3.79
C TYR A 216 12.63 -4.96 4.51
N ILE A 217 12.49 -3.67 4.86
CA ILE A 217 11.27 -3.12 5.50
C ILE A 217 10.05 -3.43 4.62
N ILE A 218 10.13 -3.14 3.32
CA ILE A 218 9.02 -3.40 2.40
C ILE A 218 8.65 -4.90 2.38
N THR A 219 9.64 -5.77 2.35
CA THR A 219 9.43 -7.22 2.31
C THR A 219 8.88 -7.76 3.62
N LEU A 220 9.32 -7.24 4.76
CA LEU A 220 8.87 -7.65 6.09
C LEU A 220 7.42 -7.22 6.35
N TYR A 221 7.10 -5.97 6.05
CA TYR A 221 5.76 -5.39 6.22
C TYR A 221 4.81 -5.70 5.06
N PHE A 222 5.17 -6.57 4.11
CA PHE A 222 4.41 -6.83 2.89
C PHE A 222 2.99 -7.32 3.19
N PRO A 223 1.94 -6.47 3.02
CA PRO A 223 0.58 -6.79 3.44
C PRO A 223 -0.24 -7.43 2.31
N PHE A 224 0.31 -7.48 1.09
CA PHE A 224 -0.45 -7.84 -0.10
C PHE A 224 -0.56 -9.35 -0.27
N ARG A 225 -1.68 -9.79 -0.83
CA ARG A 225 -1.90 -11.19 -1.20
C ARG A 225 -0.92 -11.60 -2.30
N LYS A 226 -0.05 -12.57 -1.99
CA LYS A 226 0.97 -13.07 -2.94
C LYS A 226 0.37 -13.91 -4.07
N ASP A 227 -0.84 -14.43 -3.85
CA ASP A 227 -1.55 -15.29 -4.80
C ASP A 227 -2.29 -14.52 -5.89
N ILE A 228 -2.33 -13.18 -5.88
CA ILE A 228 -3.01 -12.39 -6.91
C ILE A 228 -2.48 -12.68 -8.33
N SER A 229 -1.19 -12.97 -8.46
CA SER A 229 -0.60 -13.31 -9.75
C SER A 229 -1.14 -14.63 -10.31
N CYS A 230 -1.51 -15.59 -9.46
CA CYS A 230 -2.12 -16.84 -9.87
C CYS A 230 -3.65 -16.74 -9.95
N GLN A 231 -4.27 -15.89 -9.14
CA GLN A 231 -5.71 -15.71 -9.11
C GLN A 231 -6.24 -14.92 -10.31
N TYR A 232 -5.54 -13.85 -10.70
CA TYR A 232 -5.98 -12.93 -11.78
C TYR A 232 -5.13 -13.04 -13.05
N PHE A 233 -3.98 -13.70 -12.98
CA PHE A 233 -3.03 -13.92 -14.07
C PHE A 233 -2.56 -15.37 -14.01
N LYS A 234 -1.90 -15.86 -15.07
CA LYS A 234 -1.33 -17.22 -15.10
C LYS A 234 -0.11 -17.36 -14.22
N SER A 235 0.67 -16.28 -14.10
CA SER A 235 1.91 -16.23 -13.33
C SER A 235 2.29 -14.79 -13.00
N TYR A 236 3.33 -14.61 -12.16
CA TYR A 236 3.94 -13.30 -11.93
C TYR A 236 4.42 -12.66 -13.26
N GLN A 237 5.06 -13.44 -14.15
CA GLN A 237 5.55 -12.92 -15.42
C GLN A 237 4.41 -12.48 -16.36
N ASP A 238 3.32 -13.22 -16.39
CA ASP A 238 2.11 -12.83 -17.14
C ASP A 238 1.50 -11.53 -16.60
N MET A 239 1.47 -11.38 -15.27
CA MET A 239 1.03 -10.14 -14.62
C MET A 239 1.91 -8.95 -15.03
N VAL A 240 3.24 -9.10 -14.97
CA VAL A 240 4.20 -8.06 -15.37
C VAL A 240 4.04 -7.71 -16.84
N THR A 241 3.91 -8.70 -17.72
CA THR A 241 3.69 -8.50 -19.15
C THR A 241 2.38 -7.75 -19.41
N ALA A 242 1.30 -8.15 -18.74
CA ALA A 242 0.00 -7.49 -18.86
C ALA A 242 0.03 -6.03 -18.38
N VAL A 243 0.75 -5.74 -17.30
CA VAL A 243 0.94 -4.38 -16.79
C VAL A 243 1.71 -3.52 -17.79
N ASN A 244 2.83 -4.01 -18.31
CA ASN A 244 3.69 -3.23 -19.21
C ASN A 244 3.10 -3.09 -20.62
N SER A 245 2.26 -4.02 -21.09
CA SER A 245 1.63 -3.94 -22.42
C SER A 245 0.55 -2.85 -22.53
N ASN A 246 0.04 -2.35 -21.41
CA ASN A 246 -0.94 -1.25 -21.40
C ASN A 246 -0.29 0.15 -21.38
N THR A 247 1.00 0.23 -21.57
CA THR A 247 1.79 1.49 -21.60
C THR A 247 1.87 2.12 -23.00
N GLY A 248 1.02 1.70 -23.93
CA GLY A 248 0.99 2.20 -25.32
C GLY A 248 0.45 3.62 -25.47
#